data_1bc0f64e4267a4ed57040bf537ff8b6d
#
_entry.id   1bc0f64e4267a4ed57040bf537ff8b6d
#
_cell.length_a   1.000
_cell.length_b   1.000
_cell.length_c   1.000
_cell.angle_alpha   90.00
_cell.angle_beta   90.00
_cell.angle_gamma   90.00
#
_symmetry.space_group_name_H-M   'P 1'
#
loop_
_entity.id
_entity.type
_entity.pdbx_description
1 polymer ?
#
loop_
_entity_poly.entity_id
_entity_poly.type
_entity_poly.pdbx_seq_one_letter_code
_entity_poly.pdbx_strand_id
1 'polypeptide(L)'
;MANKVEFKYAPMFQLGKDNTEYRLLTKEGVSTAEFDGKEILKVSKEALTLLAQQSFHDCEFMLRREHNKQVAAILTDPEASENDKYVALQFLRNAEVSVKGVLPFCQDTGTAIIHGEKGQRVWTDFDDEEALSRGVYNTFTEENLRYSQNAPLNMYDEVNTKCNLPAQIDIEATEGAEYRFIMVAKGGGSANKTYFYPMTKATIQNESTLLPFLVEKMKSLGTAACPPYHICFVIGGTSAEKNLLTVKLGSIKYYDNLPTTGDETGRAFRDIELEQKLLEEAHKIGLGAQFGGKYLAHDIRIIRLPRHGASCPIGMGVSCSADRNIKGKINKDGVWIEKMDDNPTELIPEEYRKPGEGGKGIEIDLDKGIDAVRAELTKYPVSTRISLNGTIIVARDIAHAKLKARLDNGEGLPQYFKDYPVLYAGPAKTPEGYPCGSMGPTTANRMDPYVDEFMANGGSLVMIAKGNRTQDVTDACKKHGGFYLGTIGGVAAVLSQSSITSIECVEYPELGMEAIWKITVKDFPAFILVDDKGHDFFKELKPWNCSK
;
A
#
# COMPACT_ATOMS: atom_id res chain seq x y z
N MET A 1 -11.02 -33.87 44.05
CA MET A 1 -11.17 -34.03 42.58
C MET A 1 -11.30 -32.62 42.01
N ALA A 2 -10.46 -32.23 41.10
CA ALA A 2 -10.62 -30.93 40.43
C ALA A 2 -11.95 -30.93 39.68
N ASN A 3 -12.78 -29.92 39.89
CA ASN A 3 -14.03 -29.77 39.14
C ASN A 3 -13.69 -29.76 37.64
N LYS A 4 -14.15 -30.79 36.92
CA LYS A 4 -13.96 -30.88 35.47
C LYS A 4 -14.75 -29.76 34.84
N VAL A 5 -14.06 -28.86 34.14
CA VAL A 5 -14.71 -27.78 33.39
C VAL A 5 -15.58 -28.39 32.29
N GLU A 6 -16.84 -27.97 32.21
CA GLU A 6 -17.76 -28.40 31.18
C GLU A 6 -17.27 -27.91 29.78
N PHE A 7 -17.34 -28.78 28.77
CA PHE A 7 -17.01 -28.40 27.39
C PHE A 7 -18.05 -27.40 26.87
N LYS A 8 -17.56 -26.19 26.49
CA LYS A 8 -18.35 -25.18 25.79
C LYS A 8 -17.51 -24.71 24.59
N TYR A 9 -18.03 -24.93 23.39
CA TYR A 9 -17.39 -24.40 22.19
C TYR A 9 -17.88 -22.98 21.92
N ALA A 10 -16.92 -22.08 21.66
CA ALA A 10 -17.18 -20.74 21.13
C ALA A 10 -16.12 -20.43 20.07
N PRO A 11 -16.52 -19.93 18.89
CA PRO A 11 -15.54 -19.50 17.88
C PRO A 11 -14.75 -18.30 18.41
N MET A 12 -13.44 -18.25 18.08
CA MET A 12 -12.58 -17.14 18.49
C MET A 12 -13.05 -15.82 17.89
N PHE A 13 -13.43 -15.82 16.62
CA PHE A 13 -13.91 -14.64 15.90
C PHE A 13 -15.44 -14.68 15.81
N GLN A 14 -16.08 -13.92 16.69
CA GLN A 14 -17.54 -13.78 16.74
C GLN A 14 -17.92 -12.47 16.04
N LEU A 15 -17.95 -12.49 14.70
CA LEU A 15 -18.29 -11.31 13.91
C LEU A 15 -19.78 -10.98 14.02
N GLY A 16 -20.09 -9.69 14.14
CA GLY A 16 -21.44 -9.16 14.01
C GLY A 16 -21.97 -9.25 12.58
N LYS A 17 -23.12 -8.64 12.35
CA LYS A 17 -23.77 -8.62 11.03
C LYS A 17 -22.87 -7.92 10.00
N ASP A 18 -22.70 -8.55 8.84
CA ASP A 18 -22.07 -7.93 7.68
C ASP A 18 -23.05 -6.92 7.04
N ASN A 19 -22.68 -5.65 7.04
CA ASN A 19 -23.46 -4.56 6.46
C ASN A 19 -22.91 -4.12 5.09
N THR A 20 -22.03 -4.91 4.48
CA THR A 20 -21.46 -4.61 3.17
C THR A 20 -22.56 -4.55 2.10
N GLU A 21 -22.57 -3.50 1.28
CA GLU A 21 -23.42 -3.41 0.11
C GLU A 21 -22.82 -4.24 -1.02
N TYR A 22 -23.58 -5.20 -1.55
CA TYR A 22 -23.16 -6.07 -2.64
C TYR A 22 -23.94 -5.78 -3.91
N ARG A 23 -23.29 -5.93 -5.06
CA ARG A 23 -23.93 -6.01 -6.37
C ARG A 23 -23.89 -7.44 -6.90
N LEU A 24 -24.94 -7.85 -7.60
CA LEU A 24 -24.98 -9.14 -8.28
C LEU A 24 -24.02 -9.12 -9.48
N LEU A 25 -23.11 -10.08 -9.51
CA LEU A 25 -22.18 -10.25 -10.64
C LEU A 25 -22.80 -11.16 -11.70
N THR A 26 -23.28 -12.35 -11.30
CA THR A 26 -23.99 -13.30 -12.17
C THR A 26 -24.80 -14.28 -11.36
N LYS A 27 -25.82 -14.86 -12.00
CA LYS A 27 -26.53 -16.05 -11.51
C LYS A 27 -26.06 -17.34 -12.20
N GLU A 28 -25.31 -17.21 -13.29
CA GLU A 28 -24.79 -18.35 -14.03
C GLU A 28 -23.74 -19.10 -13.21
N GLY A 29 -23.72 -20.42 -13.39
CA GLY A 29 -22.78 -21.30 -12.68
C GLY A 29 -23.11 -21.55 -11.22
N VAL A 30 -24.28 -21.10 -10.74
CA VAL A 30 -24.78 -21.35 -9.38
C VAL A 30 -26.09 -22.14 -9.46
N SER A 31 -26.17 -23.22 -8.71
CA SER A 31 -27.39 -24.04 -8.60
C SER A 31 -27.45 -24.70 -7.23
N THR A 32 -28.57 -25.32 -6.91
CA THR A 32 -28.72 -26.10 -5.69
C THR A 32 -29.08 -27.55 -6.00
N ALA A 33 -28.68 -28.44 -5.11
CA ALA A 33 -29.08 -29.85 -5.12
C ALA A 33 -29.44 -30.25 -3.68
N GLU A 34 -30.21 -31.32 -3.55
CA GLU A 34 -30.54 -31.88 -2.23
C GLU A 34 -29.69 -33.12 -1.98
N PHE A 35 -29.09 -33.19 -0.80
CA PHE A 35 -28.40 -34.38 -0.33
C PHE A 35 -28.74 -34.59 1.15
N ASP A 36 -29.26 -35.77 1.47
CA ASP A 36 -29.68 -36.19 2.82
C ASP A 36 -30.59 -35.14 3.50
N GLY A 37 -31.60 -34.64 2.73
CA GLY A 37 -32.57 -33.65 3.21
C GLY A 37 -31.98 -32.25 3.47
N LYS A 38 -30.77 -31.97 2.99
CA LYS A 38 -30.12 -30.68 3.11
C LYS A 38 -29.82 -30.08 1.73
N GLU A 39 -30.09 -28.79 1.58
CA GLU A 39 -29.70 -28.03 0.40
C GLU A 39 -28.17 -27.88 0.32
N ILE A 40 -27.62 -28.27 -0.81
CA ILE A 40 -26.21 -28.14 -1.17
C ILE A 40 -26.10 -27.09 -2.26
N LEU A 41 -25.24 -26.09 -2.07
CA LEU A 41 -24.91 -25.11 -3.08
C LEU A 41 -23.86 -25.71 -4.04
N LYS A 42 -24.16 -25.72 -5.33
CA LYS A 42 -23.22 -26.10 -6.39
C LYS A 42 -22.70 -24.84 -7.06
N VAL A 43 -21.36 -24.75 -7.19
CA VAL A 43 -20.67 -23.63 -7.81
C VAL A 43 -19.83 -24.16 -8.97
N SER A 44 -19.92 -23.55 -10.15
CA SER A 44 -19.10 -23.93 -11.30
C SER A 44 -17.71 -23.27 -11.23
N LYS A 45 -16.75 -23.85 -11.94
CA LYS A 45 -15.39 -23.31 -12.08
C LYS A 45 -15.39 -21.91 -12.67
N GLU A 46 -16.23 -21.67 -13.68
CA GLU A 46 -16.37 -20.38 -14.36
C GLU A 46 -16.89 -19.29 -13.41
N ALA A 47 -17.87 -19.61 -12.56
CA ALA A 47 -18.43 -18.67 -11.57
C ALA A 47 -17.37 -18.24 -10.54
N LEU A 48 -16.58 -19.20 -10.05
CA LEU A 48 -15.51 -18.92 -9.08
C LEU A 48 -14.36 -18.14 -9.75
N THR A 49 -13.97 -18.49 -10.96
CA THR A 49 -12.98 -17.76 -11.77
C THR A 49 -13.43 -16.31 -12.03
N LEU A 50 -14.69 -16.12 -12.44
CA LEU A 50 -15.25 -14.79 -12.70
C LEU A 50 -15.26 -13.93 -11.45
N LEU A 51 -15.61 -14.50 -10.29
CA LEU A 51 -15.57 -13.76 -9.02
C LEU A 51 -14.17 -13.23 -8.72
N ALA A 52 -13.14 -14.07 -8.84
CA ALA A 52 -11.75 -13.65 -8.61
C ALA A 52 -11.31 -12.59 -9.63
N GLN A 53 -11.58 -12.81 -10.93
CA GLN A 53 -11.23 -11.88 -12.00
C GLN A 53 -11.84 -10.49 -11.76
N GLN A 54 -13.14 -10.42 -11.53
CA GLN A 54 -13.82 -9.14 -11.33
C GLN A 54 -13.41 -8.47 -10.01
N SER A 55 -13.15 -9.25 -8.96
CA SER A 55 -12.70 -8.72 -7.68
C SER A 55 -11.35 -8.02 -7.78
N PHE A 56 -10.39 -8.62 -8.49
CA PHE A 56 -9.08 -7.97 -8.69
C PHE A 56 -9.18 -6.80 -9.66
N HIS A 57 -10.03 -6.86 -10.69
CA HIS A 57 -10.33 -5.68 -11.51
C HIS A 57 -10.85 -4.54 -10.63
N ASP A 58 -11.93 -4.75 -9.89
CA ASP A 58 -12.56 -3.69 -9.10
C ASP A 58 -11.60 -3.11 -8.05
N CYS A 59 -10.84 -3.93 -7.33
CA CYS A 59 -9.95 -3.43 -6.29
C CYS A 59 -8.66 -2.76 -6.83
N GLU A 60 -8.26 -2.99 -8.07
CA GLU A 60 -7.12 -2.29 -8.68
C GLU A 60 -7.48 -0.91 -9.21
N PHE A 61 -8.77 -0.67 -9.51
CA PHE A 61 -9.23 0.57 -10.14
C PHE A 61 -10.15 1.40 -9.23
N MET A 62 -10.76 0.81 -8.21
CA MET A 62 -11.70 1.46 -7.32
C MET A 62 -11.34 1.21 -5.84
N LEU A 63 -11.69 2.15 -4.99
CA LEU A 63 -11.56 2.02 -3.54
C LEU A 63 -12.94 2.02 -2.88
N ARG A 64 -13.01 1.62 -1.61
CA ARG A 64 -14.25 1.75 -0.84
C ARG A 64 -14.62 3.21 -0.64
N ARG A 65 -15.91 3.51 -0.73
CA ARG A 65 -16.42 4.87 -0.52
C ARG A 65 -16.07 5.43 0.86
N GLU A 66 -16.08 4.60 1.90
CA GLU A 66 -15.70 5.00 3.25
C GLU A 66 -14.22 5.41 3.35
N HIS A 67 -13.33 4.74 2.62
CA HIS A 67 -11.93 5.15 2.53
C HIS A 67 -11.82 6.52 1.84
N ASN A 68 -12.47 6.70 0.70
CA ASN A 68 -12.47 7.97 -0.01
C ASN A 68 -13.08 9.11 0.81
N LYS A 69 -14.12 8.86 1.63
CA LYS A 69 -14.66 9.83 2.59
C LYS A 69 -13.63 10.23 3.67
N GLN A 70 -12.86 9.28 4.20
CA GLN A 70 -11.80 9.58 5.17
C GLN A 70 -10.72 10.47 4.53
N VAL A 71 -10.35 10.20 3.28
CA VAL A 71 -9.43 11.05 2.51
C VAL A 71 -10.02 12.45 2.30
N ALA A 72 -11.28 12.55 1.89
CA ALA A 72 -11.96 13.82 1.66
C ALA A 72 -12.09 14.67 2.93
N ALA A 73 -12.29 14.04 4.10
CA ALA A 73 -12.39 14.73 5.38
C ALA A 73 -11.11 15.51 5.73
N ILE A 74 -9.95 15.09 5.25
CA ILE A 74 -8.68 15.81 5.44
C ILE A 74 -8.72 17.21 4.82
N LEU A 75 -9.40 17.37 3.68
CA LEU A 75 -9.48 18.64 2.96
C LEU A 75 -10.19 19.73 3.76
N THR A 76 -11.12 19.35 4.60
CA THR A 76 -11.95 20.27 5.40
C THR A 76 -11.52 20.35 6.87
N ASP A 77 -10.53 19.56 7.30
CA ASP A 77 -10.01 19.63 8.67
C ASP A 77 -9.14 20.88 8.85
N PRO A 78 -9.51 21.81 9.76
CA PRO A 78 -8.71 23.00 10.03
C PRO A 78 -7.35 22.70 10.68
N GLU A 79 -7.19 21.52 11.29
CA GLU A 79 -5.93 21.09 11.92
C GLU A 79 -5.00 20.35 10.93
N ALA A 80 -5.47 20.01 9.72
CA ALA A 80 -4.63 19.39 8.71
C ALA A 80 -3.60 20.40 8.17
N SER A 81 -2.38 19.93 7.93
CA SER A 81 -1.37 20.73 7.24
C SER A 81 -1.76 20.99 5.78
N GLU A 82 -1.20 22.03 5.17
CA GLU A 82 -1.34 22.27 3.73
C GLU A 82 -0.79 21.10 2.90
N ASN A 83 0.24 20.41 3.39
CA ASN A 83 0.77 19.21 2.75
C ASN A 83 -0.19 18.02 2.90
N ASP A 84 -0.83 17.82 4.08
CA ASP A 84 -1.88 16.81 4.26
C ASP A 84 -3.02 17.01 3.26
N LYS A 85 -3.55 18.24 3.18
CA LYS A 85 -4.63 18.59 2.25
C LYS A 85 -4.24 18.38 0.79
N TYR A 86 -3.04 18.81 0.42
CA TYR A 86 -2.54 18.63 -0.95
C TYR A 86 -2.44 17.15 -1.32
N VAL A 87 -1.85 16.33 -0.46
CA VAL A 87 -1.74 14.88 -0.68
C VAL A 87 -3.10 14.20 -0.74
N ALA A 88 -4.03 14.56 0.16
CA ALA A 88 -5.40 14.05 0.15
C ALA A 88 -6.14 14.38 -1.16
N LEU A 89 -5.99 15.61 -1.65
CA LEU A 89 -6.54 16.01 -2.94
C LEU A 89 -5.98 15.17 -4.10
N GLN A 90 -4.66 14.88 -4.08
CA GLN A 90 -4.07 14.03 -5.11
C GLN A 90 -4.59 12.59 -5.04
N PHE A 91 -4.89 12.04 -3.86
CA PHE A 91 -5.52 10.72 -3.75
C PHE A 91 -6.92 10.69 -4.35
N LEU A 92 -7.75 11.68 -4.10
CA LEU A 92 -9.09 11.76 -4.71
C LEU A 92 -9.03 11.93 -6.22
N ARG A 93 -8.14 12.79 -6.73
CA ARG A 93 -7.89 12.92 -8.17
C ARG A 93 -7.37 11.62 -8.78
N ASN A 94 -6.53 10.89 -8.06
CA ASN A 94 -6.05 9.59 -8.51
C ASN A 94 -7.18 8.56 -8.59
N ALA A 95 -8.11 8.56 -7.62
CA ALA A 95 -9.30 7.73 -7.65
C ALA A 95 -10.21 8.09 -8.85
N GLU A 96 -10.39 9.40 -9.15
CA GLU A 96 -11.13 9.87 -10.32
C GLU A 96 -10.52 9.41 -11.65
N VAL A 97 -9.20 9.33 -11.73
CA VAL A 97 -8.51 8.80 -12.91
C VAL A 97 -8.65 7.29 -12.99
N SER A 98 -8.40 6.61 -11.88
CA SER A 98 -8.33 5.15 -11.81
C SER A 98 -9.69 4.48 -12.06
N VAL A 99 -10.79 5.06 -11.55
CA VAL A 99 -12.14 4.49 -11.71
C VAL A 99 -12.58 4.27 -13.17
N LYS A 100 -11.87 4.88 -14.12
CA LYS A 100 -12.10 4.68 -15.57
C LYS A 100 -11.63 3.30 -16.07
N GLY A 101 -10.98 2.50 -15.23
CA GLY A 101 -10.56 1.13 -15.55
C GLY A 101 -9.37 1.02 -16.53
N VAL A 102 -8.58 2.10 -16.70
CA VAL A 102 -7.46 2.11 -17.67
C VAL A 102 -6.11 2.16 -16.96
N LEU A 103 -5.93 3.10 -16.04
CA LEU A 103 -4.72 3.26 -15.23
C LEU A 103 -5.00 2.75 -13.82
N PRO A 104 -4.35 1.68 -13.34
CA PRO A 104 -4.55 1.20 -11.99
C PRO A 104 -4.16 2.27 -10.96
N PHE A 105 -4.81 2.25 -9.80
CA PHE A 105 -4.64 3.24 -8.75
C PHE A 105 -3.17 3.41 -8.32
N CYS A 106 -2.43 2.30 -8.24
CA CYS A 106 -1.03 2.26 -7.85
C CYS A 106 -0.20 1.53 -8.91
N GLN A 107 1.05 1.92 -9.13
CA GLN A 107 1.98 1.20 -9.99
C GLN A 107 2.38 -0.17 -9.43
N ASP A 108 2.36 -0.31 -8.11
CA ASP A 108 2.55 -1.61 -7.45
C ASP A 108 1.20 -2.29 -7.30
N THR A 109 0.81 -3.05 -8.30
CA THR A 109 -0.47 -3.77 -8.33
C THR A 109 -0.48 -5.01 -7.41
N GLY A 110 0.64 -5.27 -6.74
CA GLY A 110 0.75 -6.10 -5.55
C GLY A 110 0.66 -7.61 -5.77
N THR A 111 0.69 -8.32 -4.67
CA THR A 111 0.41 -9.75 -4.58
C THR A 111 -1.09 -9.96 -4.41
N ALA A 112 -1.68 -10.84 -5.23
CA ALA A 112 -3.05 -11.27 -5.05
C ALA A 112 -3.16 -12.22 -3.84
N ILE A 113 -4.02 -11.87 -2.89
CA ILE A 113 -4.29 -12.66 -1.68
C ILE A 113 -5.79 -12.89 -1.59
N ILE A 114 -6.20 -14.14 -1.41
CA ILE A 114 -7.59 -14.56 -1.29
C ILE A 114 -7.74 -15.33 0.02
N HIS A 115 -8.60 -14.87 0.89
CA HIS A 115 -9.05 -15.62 2.05
C HIS A 115 -10.51 -16.00 1.85
N GLY A 116 -10.79 -17.30 1.81
CA GLY A 116 -12.11 -17.87 1.55
C GLY A 116 -12.65 -18.62 2.78
N GLU A 117 -13.94 -18.46 3.06
CA GLU A 117 -14.70 -19.25 4.04
C GLU A 117 -15.71 -20.11 3.30
N LYS A 118 -15.39 -21.38 3.10
CA LYS A 118 -16.22 -22.34 2.36
C LYS A 118 -17.19 -23.05 3.30
N GLY A 119 -18.49 -22.77 3.12
CA GLY A 119 -19.53 -23.50 3.84
C GLY A 119 -19.46 -25.01 3.55
N GLN A 120 -19.64 -25.84 4.59
CA GLN A 120 -19.58 -27.30 4.45
C GLN A 120 -20.62 -27.91 3.50
N ARG A 121 -21.59 -27.10 3.05
CA ARG A 121 -22.59 -27.48 2.05
C ARG A 121 -22.40 -26.75 0.72
N VAL A 122 -21.18 -26.32 0.43
CA VAL A 122 -20.75 -25.78 -0.86
C VAL A 122 -19.99 -26.87 -1.61
N TRP A 123 -20.50 -27.26 -2.75
CA TRP A 123 -19.90 -28.25 -3.62
C TRP A 123 -19.23 -27.58 -4.82
N THR A 124 -17.94 -27.86 -4.96
CA THR A 124 -17.14 -27.64 -6.16
C THR A 124 -16.55 -29.00 -6.55
N ASP A 125 -16.64 -29.40 -7.81
CA ASP A 125 -16.11 -30.68 -8.33
C ASP A 125 -14.78 -30.48 -9.09
N PHE A 126 -14.07 -29.42 -8.76
CA PHE A 126 -12.80 -28.98 -9.34
C PHE A 126 -11.91 -28.42 -8.23
N ASP A 127 -10.67 -28.08 -8.58
CA ASP A 127 -9.73 -27.39 -7.69
C ASP A 127 -10.07 -25.90 -7.55
N ASP A 128 -10.48 -25.50 -6.35
CA ASP A 128 -10.87 -24.12 -6.04
C ASP A 128 -9.67 -23.15 -6.19
N GLU A 129 -8.46 -23.59 -5.80
CA GLU A 129 -7.25 -22.78 -5.91
C GLU A 129 -6.88 -22.53 -7.37
N GLU A 130 -7.01 -23.56 -8.24
CA GLU A 130 -6.80 -23.38 -9.67
C GLU A 130 -7.81 -22.40 -10.28
N ALA A 131 -9.09 -22.51 -9.92
CA ALA A 131 -10.14 -21.64 -10.44
C ALA A 131 -9.94 -20.17 -10.03
N LEU A 132 -9.60 -19.93 -8.76
CA LEU A 132 -9.28 -18.59 -8.23
C LEU A 132 -8.00 -18.03 -8.86
N SER A 133 -6.95 -18.86 -8.98
CA SER A 133 -5.70 -18.48 -9.66
C SER A 133 -5.93 -18.11 -11.13
N ARG A 134 -6.85 -18.79 -11.81
CA ARG A 134 -7.24 -18.46 -13.20
C ARG A 134 -7.83 -17.05 -13.29
N GLY A 135 -8.69 -16.67 -12.34
CA GLY A 135 -9.23 -15.31 -12.25
C GLY A 135 -8.15 -14.25 -12.04
N VAL A 136 -7.21 -14.50 -11.12
CA VAL A 136 -6.03 -13.64 -10.93
C VAL A 136 -5.21 -13.53 -12.22
N TYR A 137 -4.88 -14.65 -12.84
CA TYR A 137 -4.15 -14.69 -14.10
C TYR A 137 -4.82 -13.83 -15.18
N ASN A 138 -6.12 -13.99 -15.39
CA ASN A 138 -6.87 -13.26 -16.40
C ASN A 138 -6.74 -11.75 -16.16
N THR A 139 -7.05 -11.28 -14.95
CA THR A 139 -6.96 -9.85 -14.61
C THR A 139 -5.56 -9.29 -14.86
N PHE A 140 -4.53 -9.94 -14.32
CA PHE A 140 -3.17 -9.39 -14.43
C PHE A 140 -2.58 -9.48 -15.85
N THR A 141 -3.05 -10.39 -16.69
CA THR A 141 -2.56 -10.49 -18.07
C THR A 141 -3.35 -9.65 -19.06
N GLU A 142 -4.64 -9.47 -18.85
CA GLU A 142 -5.55 -8.74 -19.74
C GLU A 142 -5.57 -7.23 -19.47
N GLU A 143 -5.40 -6.83 -18.16
CA GLU A 143 -5.43 -5.44 -17.75
C GLU A 143 -4.04 -4.77 -17.79
N ASN A 144 -4.01 -3.44 -17.62
CA ASN A 144 -2.76 -2.65 -17.61
C ASN A 144 -2.04 -2.72 -16.25
N LEU A 145 -1.95 -3.92 -15.68
CA LEU A 145 -1.35 -4.16 -14.38
C LEU A 145 0.12 -4.58 -14.51
N ARG A 146 0.86 -4.47 -13.42
CA ARG A 146 2.27 -4.85 -13.31
C ARG A 146 2.41 -6.24 -12.72
N TYR A 147 3.28 -7.07 -13.26
CA TYR A 147 3.64 -8.35 -12.65
C TYR A 147 4.66 -8.13 -11.54
N SER A 148 4.29 -8.48 -10.30
CA SER A 148 5.11 -8.24 -9.10
C SER A 148 5.65 -9.53 -8.48
N GLN A 149 5.30 -10.71 -9.01
CA GLN A 149 5.75 -11.99 -8.48
C GLN A 149 7.03 -12.48 -9.17
N ASN A 150 8.03 -12.84 -8.35
CA ASN A 150 9.24 -13.50 -8.79
C ASN A 150 9.23 -14.95 -8.35
N ALA A 151 9.59 -15.85 -9.26
CA ALA A 151 9.78 -17.27 -8.99
C ALA A 151 11.25 -17.53 -8.66
N PRO A 152 11.57 -18.16 -7.50
CA PRO A 152 12.92 -18.57 -7.19
C PRO A 152 13.33 -19.77 -8.05
N LEU A 153 14.44 -19.66 -8.77
CA LEU A 153 15.04 -20.77 -9.50
C LEU A 153 15.96 -21.60 -8.59
N ASN A 154 16.57 -20.94 -7.62
CA ASN A 154 17.36 -21.48 -6.53
C ASN A 154 17.38 -20.45 -5.39
N MET A 155 18.30 -20.57 -4.40
CA MET A 155 18.36 -19.63 -3.27
C MET A 155 18.76 -18.21 -3.67
N TYR A 156 19.36 -17.99 -4.82
CA TYR A 156 19.96 -16.71 -5.24
C TYR A 156 19.35 -16.16 -6.53
N ASP A 157 18.89 -17.02 -7.42
CA ASP A 157 18.40 -16.65 -8.74
C ASP A 157 16.88 -16.64 -8.79
N GLU A 158 16.32 -15.57 -9.32
CA GLU A 158 14.88 -15.36 -9.47
C GLU A 158 14.51 -14.93 -10.90
N VAL A 159 13.30 -15.23 -11.30
CA VAL A 159 12.72 -14.79 -12.57
C VAL A 159 11.30 -14.27 -12.35
N ASN A 160 10.94 -13.15 -12.98
CA ASN A 160 9.57 -12.65 -12.94
C ASN A 160 8.62 -13.62 -13.62
N THR A 161 7.51 -13.97 -12.97
CA THR A 161 6.55 -14.98 -13.47
C THR A 161 5.72 -14.52 -14.68
N LYS A 162 5.69 -13.22 -14.95
CA LYS A 162 4.98 -12.56 -16.07
C LYS A 162 3.46 -12.84 -16.10
N CYS A 163 2.89 -13.23 -14.98
CA CYS A 163 1.44 -13.50 -14.82
C CYS A 163 0.92 -13.19 -13.41
N ASN A 164 1.79 -12.68 -12.53
CA ASN A 164 1.52 -12.39 -11.12
C ASN A 164 1.08 -13.59 -10.26
N LEU A 165 1.32 -14.82 -10.72
CA LEU A 165 1.15 -16.04 -9.94
C LEU A 165 2.52 -16.47 -9.34
N PRO A 166 2.53 -17.24 -8.25
CA PRO A 166 1.36 -17.74 -7.51
C PRO A 166 0.66 -16.64 -6.71
N ALA A 167 -0.66 -16.76 -6.56
CA ALA A 167 -1.43 -16.02 -5.56
C ALA A 167 -1.32 -16.70 -4.19
N GLN A 168 -1.55 -15.97 -3.10
CA GLN A 168 -1.79 -16.60 -1.80
C GLN A 168 -3.28 -16.90 -1.69
N ILE A 169 -3.67 -18.16 -1.54
CA ILE A 169 -5.07 -18.60 -1.43
C ILE A 169 -5.20 -19.48 -0.19
N ASP A 170 -5.98 -19.00 0.77
CA ASP A 170 -6.27 -19.72 2.02
C ASP A 170 -7.78 -19.92 2.13
N ILE A 171 -8.25 -21.17 2.20
CA ILE A 171 -9.67 -21.51 2.30
C ILE A 171 -9.92 -22.23 3.60
N GLU A 172 -10.76 -21.65 4.46
CA GLU A 172 -11.19 -22.22 5.73
C GLU A 172 -12.59 -22.82 5.59
N ALA A 173 -12.82 -23.99 6.22
CA ALA A 173 -14.14 -24.59 6.29
C ALA A 173 -15.01 -23.88 7.33
N THR A 174 -16.28 -23.63 7.01
CA THR A 174 -17.26 -23.04 7.92
C THR A 174 -18.61 -23.74 7.81
N GLU A 175 -19.55 -23.42 8.68
CA GLU A 175 -20.92 -23.94 8.57
C GLU A 175 -21.71 -23.25 7.45
N GLY A 176 -22.70 -23.96 6.92
CA GLY A 176 -23.69 -23.39 6.00
C GLY A 176 -23.47 -23.73 4.53
N ALA A 177 -24.16 -23.01 3.67
CA ALA A 177 -24.20 -23.17 2.22
C ALA A 177 -23.86 -21.83 1.51
N GLU A 178 -22.92 -21.08 2.06
CA GLU A 178 -22.41 -19.84 1.48
C GLU A 178 -20.89 -19.95 1.34
N TYR A 179 -20.33 -19.38 0.27
CA TYR A 179 -18.91 -19.28 0.06
C TYR A 179 -18.54 -17.79 0.08
N ARG A 180 -17.81 -17.35 1.11
CA ARG A 180 -17.45 -15.95 1.33
C ARG A 180 -15.97 -15.74 1.09
N PHE A 181 -15.62 -14.55 0.62
CA PHE A 181 -14.25 -14.18 0.29
C PHE A 181 -13.92 -12.76 0.73
N ILE A 182 -12.67 -12.56 1.12
CA ILE A 182 -12.00 -11.26 1.09
C ILE A 182 -10.78 -11.38 0.20
N MET A 183 -10.68 -10.49 -0.79
CA MET A 183 -9.59 -10.46 -1.77
C MET A 183 -8.80 -9.18 -1.59
N VAL A 184 -7.48 -9.27 -1.66
CA VAL A 184 -6.55 -8.18 -1.33
C VAL A 184 -5.45 -8.11 -2.37
N ALA A 185 -5.22 -6.94 -2.94
CA ALA A 185 -4.03 -6.64 -3.73
C ALA A 185 -3.00 -5.93 -2.85
N LYS A 186 -2.04 -6.69 -2.31
CA LYS A 186 -1.08 -6.20 -1.30
C LYS A 186 0.23 -5.76 -1.94
N GLY A 187 0.47 -4.45 -2.00
CA GLY A 187 1.73 -3.90 -2.50
C GLY A 187 2.92 -4.21 -1.58
N GLY A 188 4.12 -4.33 -2.16
CA GLY A 188 5.34 -4.66 -1.43
C GLY A 188 5.69 -3.65 -0.32
N GLY A 189 5.42 -2.36 -0.53
CA GLY A 189 5.61 -1.32 0.49
C GLY A 189 4.81 -1.58 1.76
N SER A 190 3.52 -1.92 1.61
CA SER A 190 2.65 -2.27 2.75
C SER A 190 3.04 -3.61 3.37
N ALA A 191 3.37 -4.61 2.55
CA ALA A 191 3.78 -5.94 3.02
C ALA A 191 5.03 -5.84 3.92
N ASN A 192 6.01 -5.01 3.54
CA ASN A 192 7.23 -4.76 4.31
C ASN A 192 7.01 -4.01 5.63
N LYS A 193 5.79 -3.55 5.91
CA LYS A 193 5.40 -2.93 7.19
C LYS A 193 4.57 -3.87 8.06
N THR A 194 4.78 -5.18 7.89
CA THR A 194 4.22 -6.21 8.76
C THR A 194 5.31 -6.72 9.70
N TYR A 195 5.07 -6.61 11.00
CA TYR A 195 6.02 -6.94 12.06
C TYR A 195 5.40 -7.90 13.07
N PHE A 196 6.25 -8.76 13.60
CA PHE A 196 5.92 -9.68 14.69
C PHE A 196 6.93 -9.49 15.82
N TYR A 197 6.44 -9.18 17.02
CA TYR A 197 7.24 -8.96 18.22
C TYR A 197 6.93 -10.06 19.22
N PRO A 198 7.87 -10.96 19.55
CA PRO A 198 7.68 -12.02 20.54
C PRO A 198 7.79 -11.46 21.98
N MET A 199 6.72 -10.80 22.43
CA MET A 199 6.70 -10.14 23.73
C MET A 199 6.24 -11.07 24.85
N THR A 200 6.21 -10.54 26.08
CA THR A 200 5.76 -11.24 27.29
C THR A 200 4.62 -10.47 27.98
N LYS A 201 4.04 -11.06 29.03
CA LYS A 201 2.99 -10.41 29.83
C LYS A 201 3.41 -9.03 30.38
N ALA A 202 4.69 -8.79 30.62
CA ALA A 202 5.20 -7.51 31.13
C ALA A 202 4.84 -6.33 30.22
N THR A 203 4.86 -6.54 28.89
CA THR A 203 4.51 -5.49 27.91
C THR A 203 3.04 -5.06 27.99
N ILE A 204 2.14 -6.00 28.33
CA ILE A 204 0.70 -5.75 28.46
C ILE A 204 0.24 -5.71 29.92
N GLN A 205 1.11 -5.37 30.84
CA GLN A 205 0.79 -5.35 32.26
C GLN A 205 -0.27 -4.30 32.58
N ASN A 206 -0.11 -3.13 31.99
CA ASN A 206 -1.02 -1.99 32.10
C ASN A 206 -0.82 -1.01 30.92
N GLU A 207 -1.61 0.04 30.88
CA GLU A 207 -1.54 1.05 29.81
C GLU A 207 -0.18 1.75 29.75
N SER A 208 0.45 2.03 30.90
CA SER A 208 1.74 2.72 30.94
C SER A 208 2.92 1.90 30.38
N THR A 209 2.76 0.59 30.22
CA THR A 209 3.75 -0.27 29.55
C THR A 209 3.37 -0.54 28.08
N LEU A 210 2.10 -0.68 27.78
CA LEU A 210 1.63 -1.03 26.44
C LEU A 210 1.61 0.17 25.48
N LEU A 211 0.99 1.29 25.88
CA LEU A 211 0.82 2.43 24.98
C LEU A 211 2.15 3.00 24.46
N PRO A 212 3.19 3.23 25.30
CA PRO A 212 4.49 3.67 24.79
C PRO A 212 5.13 2.70 23.80
N PHE A 213 4.98 1.39 24.02
CA PHE A 213 5.46 0.38 23.09
C PHE A 213 4.76 0.49 21.72
N LEU A 214 3.43 0.59 21.70
CA LEU A 214 2.67 0.73 20.45
C LEU A 214 3.04 2.02 19.71
N VAL A 215 3.19 3.14 20.43
CA VAL A 215 3.61 4.43 19.87
C VAL A 215 5.01 4.34 19.24
N GLU A 216 5.98 3.71 19.93
CA GLU A 216 7.33 3.50 19.38
C GLU A 216 7.29 2.71 18.08
N LYS A 217 6.53 1.59 18.05
CA LYS A 217 6.43 0.75 16.86
C LYS A 217 5.71 1.46 15.71
N MET A 218 4.67 2.21 16.00
CA MET A 218 3.96 3.02 15.02
C MET A 218 4.86 4.09 14.39
N LYS A 219 5.69 4.80 15.17
CA LYS A 219 6.68 5.76 14.64
C LYS A 219 7.65 5.13 13.65
N SER A 220 8.02 3.87 13.85
CA SER A 220 8.94 3.14 12.98
C SER A 220 8.36 2.81 11.60
N LEU A 221 7.06 2.97 11.37
CA LEU A 221 6.43 2.76 10.06
C LEU A 221 7.00 3.71 9.00
N GLY A 222 7.24 4.98 9.36
CA GLY A 222 7.68 6.00 8.42
C GLY A 222 6.67 6.21 7.28
N THR A 223 7.13 6.75 6.15
CA THR A 223 6.26 7.09 5.01
C THR A 223 6.44 6.19 3.78
N ALA A 224 7.34 5.21 3.82
CA ALA A 224 7.69 4.37 2.67
C ALA A 224 6.51 3.54 2.10
N ALA A 225 5.52 3.22 2.92
CA ALA A 225 4.32 2.50 2.51
C ALA A 225 3.13 3.42 2.15
N CYS A 226 3.34 4.71 1.99
CA CYS A 226 2.36 5.71 1.56
C CYS A 226 1.20 5.90 2.56
N PRO A 227 1.41 6.62 3.69
CA PRO A 227 0.32 7.05 4.56
C PRO A 227 -0.61 8.07 3.85
N PRO A 228 -1.82 8.32 4.36
CA PRO A 228 -2.37 7.86 5.63
C PRO A 228 -2.65 6.36 5.66
N TYR A 229 -2.35 5.72 6.80
CA TYR A 229 -2.50 4.27 6.98
C TYR A 229 -3.82 3.89 7.64
N HIS A 230 -4.29 2.66 7.35
CA HIS A 230 -5.10 1.88 8.27
C HIS A 230 -4.15 0.96 9.04
N ILE A 231 -3.92 1.24 10.31
CA ILE A 231 -2.98 0.50 11.14
C ILE A 231 -3.72 -0.60 11.92
N CYS A 232 -3.16 -1.78 12.01
CA CYS A 232 -3.67 -2.83 12.86
C CYS A 232 -2.58 -3.35 13.79
N PHE A 233 -2.87 -3.36 15.09
CA PHE A 233 -2.13 -4.08 16.09
C PHE A 233 -2.93 -5.29 16.57
N VAL A 234 -2.28 -6.44 16.70
CA VAL A 234 -2.88 -7.64 17.25
C VAL A 234 -2.06 -8.10 18.44
N ILE A 235 -2.69 -8.17 19.60
CA ILE A 235 -2.06 -8.55 20.87
C ILE A 235 -2.53 -9.95 21.28
N GLY A 236 -1.60 -10.89 21.31
CA GLY A 236 -1.88 -12.30 21.52
C GLY A 236 -1.96 -13.09 20.22
N GLY A 237 -2.49 -14.27 20.31
CA GLY A 237 -2.61 -15.26 19.24
C GLY A 237 -2.26 -16.64 19.72
N THR A 238 -2.96 -17.65 19.23
CA THR A 238 -2.70 -19.07 19.52
C THR A 238 -1.46 -19.58 18.77
N SER A 239 -1.06 -18.89 17.71
CA SER A 239 0.18 -19.10 16.95
C SER A 239 0.67 -17.77 16.33
N ALA A 240 1.90 -17.75 15.81
CA ALA A 240 2.44 -16.61 15.06
C ALA A 240 1.63 -16.35 13.79
N GLU A 241 1.26 -17.42 13.08
CA GLU A 241 0.45 -17.31 11.85
C GLU A 241 -0.92 -16.70 12.13
N LYS A 242 -1.61 -17.14 13.19
CA LYS A 242 -2.94 -16.59 13.55
C LYS A 242 -2.83 -15.12 13.97
N ASN A 243 -1.75 -14.71 14.66
CA ASN A 243 -1.50 -13.29 14.95
C ASN A 243 -1.33 -12.50 13.66
N LEU A 244 -0.42 -12.91 12.75
CA LEU A 244 -0.12 -12.18 11.51
C LEU A 244 -1.28 -12.19 10.51
N LEU A 245 -2.04 -13.29 10.41
CA LEU A 245 -3.26 -13.32 9.60
C LEU A 245 -4.28 -12.32 10.13
N THR A 246 -4.45 -12.25 11.45
CA THR A 246 -5.36 -11.27 12.08
C THR A 246 -4.89 -9.84 11.84
N VAL A 247 -3.58 -9.56 11.87
CA VAL A 247 -3.01 -8.24 11.47
C VAL A 247 -3.40 -7.89 10.04
N LYS A 248 -3.20 -8.83 9.10
CA LYS A 248 -3.53 -8.63 7.68
C LYS A 248 -5.01 -8.27 7.51
N LEU A 249 -5.89 -9.11 8.02
CA LEU A 249 -7.34 -8.93 7.88
C LEU A 249 -7.87 -7.73 8.69
N GLY A 250 -7.31 -7.46 9.86
CA GLY A 250 -7.65 -6.28 10.66
C GLY A 250 -7.25 -4.98 9.99
N SER A 251 -6.10 -4.92 9.30
CA SER A 251 -5.65 -3.73 8.59
C SER A 251 -6.55 -3.33 7.40
N ILE A 252 -7.33 -4.28 6.89
CA ILE A 252 -8.31 -4.06 5.80
C ILE A 252 -9.76 -4.05 6.30
N LYS A 253 -9.97 -3.86 7.59
CA LYS A 253 -11.30 -3.67 8.23
C LYS A 253 -12.17 -4.92 8.29
N TYR A 254 -11.63 -6.11 7.97
CA TYR A 254 -12.40 -7.36 7.96
C TYR A 254 -12.98 -7.69 9.35
N TYR A 255 -12.28 -7.29 10.42
CA TYR A 255 -12.66 -7.53 11.81
C TYR A 255 -13.33 -6.35 12.52
N ASP A 256 -13.86 -5.37 11.77
CA ASP A 256 -14.50 -4.18 12.38
C ASP A 256 -15.74 -4.50 13.22
N ASN A 257 -16.42 -5.60 12.93
CA ASN A 257 -17.60 -6.06 13.63
C ASN A 257 -17.32 -7.02 14.81
N LEU A 258 -16.06 -7.14 15.28
CA LEU A 258 -15.74 -7.87 16.49
C LEU A 258 -16.38 -7.24 17.73
N PRO A 259 -16.67 -8.02 18.78
CA PRO A 259 -17.03 -7.47 20.09
C PRO A 259 -16.00 -6.46 20.60
N THR A 260 -16.40 -5.56 21.48
CA THR A 260 -15.52 -4.55 22.11
C THR A 260 -15.03 -4.96 23.50
N THR A 261 -15.42 -6.13 23.97
CA THR A 261 -14.98 -6.71 25.25
C THR A 261 -14.68 -8.19 25.10
N GLY A 262 -13.69 -8.67 25.84
CA GLY A 262 -13.40 -10.09 25.97
C GLY A 262 -14.33 -10.80 26.94
N ASP A 263 -14.25 -12.14 26.97
CA ASP A 263 -14.87 -12.98 27.96
C ASP A 263 -14.00 -14.24 28.24
N GLU A 264 -14.46 -15.11 29.14
CA GLU A 264 -13.74 -16.30 29.53
C GLU A 264 -13.71 -17.42 28.47
N THR A 265 -14.50 -17.32 27.39
CA THR A 265 -14.48 -18.27 26.27
C THR A 265 -13.27 -18.09 25.36
N GLY A 266 -12.54 -16.97 25.49
CA GLY A 266 -11.39 -16.63 24.65
C GLY A 266 -11.77 -15.98 23.32
N ARG A 267 -12.93 -15.32 23.25
CA ARG A 267 -13.30 -14.57 22.03
C ARG A 267 -12.35 -13.39 21.79
N ALA A 268 -12.07 -13.14 20.53
CA ALA A 268 -11.38 -11.95 20.07
C ALA A 268 -12.23 -10.69 20.30
N PHE A 269 -11.57 -9.56 20.60
CA PHE A 269 -12.27 -8.28 20.72
C PHE A 269 -11.39 -7.13 20.28
N ARG A 270 -12.03 -5.99 19.97
CA ARG A 270 -11.37 -4.71 19.69
C ARG A 270 -11.40 -3.83 20.93
N ASP A 271 -10.27 -3.20 21.24
CA ASP A 271 -10.17 -2.20 22.31
C ASP A 271 -10.32 -0.79 21.76
N ILE A 272 -11.57 -0.35 21.64
CA ILE A 272 -11.93 0.93 21.00
C ILE A 272 -11.34 2.14 21.73
N GLU A 273 -11.24 2.08 23.06
CA GLU A 273 -10.66 3.17 23.85
C GLU A 273 -9.16 3.31 23.56
N LEU A 274 -8.44 2.20 23.52
CA LEU A 274 -7.01 2.20 23.20
C LEU A 274 -6.75 2.55 21.73
N GLU A 275 -7.63 2.15 20.80
CA GLU A 275 -7.59 2.56 19.39
C GLU A 275 -7.63 4.08 19.26
N GLN A 276 -8.56 4.74 19.97
CA GLN A 276 -8.70 6.20 19.96
C GLN A 276 -7.47 6.89 20.55
N LYS A 277 -6.98 6.43 21.71
CA LYS A 277 -5.77 6.98 22.32
C LYS A 277 -4.55 6.86 21.40
N LEU A 278 -4.39 5.72 20.75
CA LEU A 278 -3.25 5.51 19.84
C LEU A 278 -3.38 6.34 18.55
N LEU A 279 -4.60 6.59 18.06
CA LEU A 279 -4.83 7.49 16.94
C LEU A 279 -4.48 8.94 17.29
N GLU A 280 -4.81 9.40 18.49
CA GLU A 280 -4.39 10.71 18.97
C GLU A 280 -2.86 10.85 19.05
N GLU A 281 -2.17 9.80 19.48
CA GLU A 281 -0.69 9.76 19.44
C GLU A 281 -0.15 9.75 18.01
N ALA A 282 -0.82 9.05 17.06
CA ALA A 282 -0.45 9.08 15.65
C ALA A 282 -0.50 10.49 15.07
N HIS A 283 -1.52 11.26 15.42
CA HIS A 283 -1.69 12.64 14.97
C HIS A 283 -0.56 13.56 15.47
N LYS A 284 0.03 13.27 16.64
CA LYS A 284 1.12 14.08 17.23
C LYS A 284 2.49 13.77 16.61
N ILE A 285 2.66 12.66 15.87
CA ILE A 285 3.97 12.25 15.34
C ILE A 285 4.56 13.31 14.39
N GLY A 286 3.71 13.98 13.61
CA GLY A 286 4.14 15.05 12.71
C GLY A 286 4.53 14.58 11.29
N LEU A 287 4.55 13.28 11.01
CA LEU A 287 4.84 12.74 9.66
C LEU A 287 3.77 13.12 8.64
N GLY A 288 2.52 13.23 9.09
CA GLY A 288 1.38 13.55 8.25
C GLY A 288 1.16 12.55 7.11
N ALA A 289 0.43 12.99 6.12
CA ALA A 289 0.23 12.28 4.87
C ALA A 289 1.49 12.40 3.97
N GLN A 290 2.62 11.87 4.44
CA GLN A 290 3.94 11.73 3.79
C GLN A 290 4.90 12.93 3.95
N PHE A 291 4.44 14.19 4.06
CA PHE A 291 5.31 15.38 3.98
C PHE A 291 5.08 16.38 5.12
N GLY A 292 4.72 15.88 6.29
CA GLY A 292 4.50 16.68 7.50
C GLY A 292 3.04 17.06 7.71
N GLY A 293 2.57 16.87 8.94
CA GLY A 293 1.20 17.16 9.35
C GLY A 293 0.63 16.17 10.35
N LYS A 294 -0.70 16.09 10.39
CA LYS A 294 -1.49 15.30 11.33
C LYS A 294 -1.69 13.85 10.86
N TYR A 295 -1.92 13.62 9.58
CA TYR A 295 -2.54 12.42 9.06
C TYR A 295 -1.57 11.28 8.71
N LEU A 296 -0.83 10.75 9.70
CA LEU A 296 -0.10 9.49 9.53
C LEU A 296 -1.04 8.30 9.34
N ALA A 297 -2.19 8.31 10.00
CA ALA A 297 -3.19 7.25 9.92
C ALA A 297 -4.61 7.83 9.79
N HIS A 298 -5.47 7.13 9.06
CA HIS A 298 -6.90 7.37 9.04
C HIS A 298 -7.57 6.81 10.29
N ASP A 299 -7.15 5.61 10.68
CA ASP A 299 -7.68 4.86 11.80
C ASP A 299 -6.70 3.78 12.27
N ILE A 300 -6.94 3.29 13.48
CA ILE A 300 -6.13 2.24 14.11
C ILE A 300 -7.08 1.17 14.64
N ARG A 301 -6.69 -0.09 14.52
CA ARG A 301 -7.37 -1.23 15.14
C ARG A 301 -6.45 -1.92 16.10
N ILE A 302 -6.96 -2.21 17.30
CA ILE A 302 -6.25 -2.97 18.33
C ILE A 302 -7.11 -4.19 18.68
N ILE A 303 -6.67 -5.35 18.20
CA ILE A 303 -7.38 -6.61 18.35
C ILE A 303 -6.68 -7.45 19.42
N ARG A 304 -7.44 -7.93 20.39
CA ARG A 304 -6.96 -8.78 21.46
C ARG A 304 -7.39 -10.21 21.22
N LEU A 305 -6.41 -11.12 21.17
CA LEU A 305 -6.61 -12.56 21.00
C LEU A 305 -6.24 -13.33 22.27
N PRO A 306 -6.82 -14.53 22.51
CA PRO A 306 -6.30 -15.47 23.48
C PRO A 306 -4.85 -15.86 23.14
N ARG A 307 -4.08 -16.26 24.13
CA ARG A 307 -2.67 -16.58 23.95
C ARG A 307 -2.22 -17.73 24.85
N HIS A 308 -1.11 -18.34 24.51
CA HIS A 308 -0.40 -19.23 25.43
C HIS A 308 0.12 -18.42 26.64
N GLY A 309 0.03 -18.97 27.85
CA GLY A 309 0.40 -18.26 29.09
C GLY A 309 1.84 -17.70 29.10
N ALA A 310 2.77 -18.43 28.50
CA ALA A 310 4.19 -18.05 28.43
C ALA A 310 4.55 -17.14 27.24
N SER A 311 3.61 -16.83 26.34
CA SER A 311 3.85 -16.05 25.13
C SER A 311 2.84 -14.90 25.02
N CYS A 312 3.28 -13.71 24.59
CA CYS A 312 2.40 -12.59 24.30
C CYS A 312 2.87 -11.91 23.01
N PRO A 313 2.66 -12.54 21.85
CA PRO A 313 3.05 -11.94 20.59
C PRO A 313 2.25 -10.65 20.35
N ILE A 314 2.91 -9.66 19.77
CA ILE A 314 2.27 -8.44 19.26
C ILE A 314 2.61 -8.33 17.79
N GLY A 315 1.60 -8.31 16.95
CA GLY A 315 1.73 -8.07 15.51
C GLY A 315 1.35 -6.63 15.18
N MET A 316 1.99 -6.06 14.18
CA MET A 316 1.64 -4.76 13.60
C MET A 316 1.67 -4.85 12.09
N GLY A 317 0.71 -4.23 11.43
CA GLY A 317 0.70 -4.11 9.97
C GLY A 317 -0.19 -2.98 9.51
N VAL A 318 -0.10 -2.68 8.22
CA VAL A 318 -0.83 -1.54 7.64
C VAL A 318 -1.51 -1.91 6.32
N SER A 319 -2.62 -1.25 6.03
CA SER A 319 -3.08 -0.97 4.67
C SER A 319 -2.72 0.49 4.35
N CYS A 320 -2.23 0.75 3.15
CA CYS A 320 -1.77 2.08 2.76
C CYS A 320 -2.88 2.90 2.09
N SER A 321 -2.54 4.09 1.60
CA SER A 321 -3.46 4.95 0.85
C SER A 321 -4.11 4.28 -0.38
N ALA A 322 -3.51 3.22 -0.92
CA ALA A 322 -4.12 2.32 -1.90
C ALA A 322 -4.73 1.10 -1.16
N ASP A 323 -5.84 1.32 -0.45
CA ASP A 323 -6.52 0.31 0.38
C ASP A 323 -7.32 -0.68 -0.50
N ARG A 324 -6.59 -1.48 -1.28
CA ARG A 324 -7.12 -2.38 -2.31
C ARG A 324 -7.54 -3.72 -1.73
N ASN A 325 -8.79 -3.80 -1.36
CA ASN A 325 -9.40 -5.04 -0.92
C ASN A 325 -10.91 -5.01 -1.17
N ILE A 326 -11.51 -6.17 -1.38
CA ILE A 326 -12.91 -6.30 -1.78
C ILE A 326 -13.49 -7.60 -1.25
N LYS A 327 -14.74 -7.57 -0.82
CA LYS A 327 -15.48 -8.76 -0.43
C LYS A 327 -16.24 -9.38 -1.60
N GLY A 328 -16.34 -10.70 -1.60
CA GLY A 328 -17.19 -11.45 -2.51
C GLY A 328 -17.93 -12.56 -1.79
N LYS A 329 -19.04 -13.01 -2.34
CA LYS A 329 -19.76 -14.18 -1.84
C LYS A 329 -20.53 -14.90 -2.93
N ILE A 330 -20.72 -16.19 -2.72
CA ILE A 330 -21.57 -17.02 -3.56
C ILE A 330 -22.59 -17.71 -2.68
N ASN A 331 -23.86 -17.54 -3.02
CA ASN A 331 -24.99 -18.21 -2.37
C ASN A 331 -25.98 -18.67 -3.44
N LYS A 332 -27.11 -19.24 -3.03
CA LYS A 332 -28.12 -19.79 -3.97
C LYS A 332 -28.70 -18.76 -4.93
N ASP A 333 -28.61 -17.46 -4.60
CA ASP A 333 -29.17 -16.37 -5.40
C ASP A 333 -28.17 -15.84 -6.44
N GLY A 334 -26.89 -16.29 -6.40
CA GLY A 334 -25.86 -15.94 -7.38
C GLY A 334 -24.50 -15.64 -6.77
N VAL A 335 -23.65 -15.07 -7.61
CA VAL A 335 -22.30 -14.57 -7.30
C VAL A 335 -22.39 -13.08 -7.06
N TRP A 336 -21.91 -12.63 -5.91
CA TRP A 336 -22.03 -11.26 -5.44
C TRP A 336 -20.65 -10.68 -5.13
N ILE A 337 -20.47 -9.42 -5.46
CA ILE A 337 -19.24 -8.67 -5.19
C ILE A 337 -19.58 -7.37 -4.48
N GLU A 338 -18.73 -6.93 -3.56
CA GLU A 338 -18.86 -5.65 -2.86
C GLU A 338 -18.95 -4.49 -3.86
N LYS A 339 -19.83 -3.53 -3.59
CA LYS A 339 -19.98 -2.33 -4.39
C LYS A 339 -18.92 -1.31 -3.98
N MET A 340 -17.96 -1.07 -4.88
CA MET A 340 -16.92 -0.08 -4.71
C MET A 340 -17.40 1.33 -5.10
N ASP A 341 -16.59 2.37 -4.79
CA ASP A 341 -16.92 3.76 -5.14
C ASP A 341 -16.64 4.02 -6.62
N ASP A 342 -17.69 4.11 -7.42
CA ASP A 342 -17.65 4.38 -8.84
C ASP A 342 -17.71 5.88 -9.20
N ASN A 343 -17.88 6.75 -8.19
CA ASN A 343 -17.92 8.21 -8.38
C ASN A 343 -17.18 8.98 -7.27
N PRO A 344 -15.87 8.81 -7.12
CA PRO A 344 -15.07 9.49 -6.10
C PRO A 344 -15.04 11.02 -6.28
N THR A 345 -15.32 11.53 -7.48
CA THR A 345 -15.33 12.98 -7.79
C THR A 345 -16.35 13.74 -6.95
N GLU A 346 -17.48 13.11 -6.58
CA GLU A 346 -18.48 13.73 -5.70
C GLU A 346 -17.93 14.15 -4.33
N LEU A 347 -16.90 13.44 -3.86
CA LEU A 347 -16.29 13.69 -2.55
C LEU A 347 -15.28 14.84 -2.56
N ILE A 348 -14.88 15.33 -3.74
CA ILE A 348 -13.98 16.49 -3.87
C ILE A 348 -14.82 17.75 -3.59
N PRO A 349 -14.50 18.56 -2.55
CA PRO A 349 -15.17 19.81 -2.30
C PRO A 349 -15.12 20.75 -3.50
N GLU A 350 -16.16 21.54 -3.73
CA GLU A 350 -16.31 22.37 -4.92
C GLU A 350 -15.13 23.34 -5.13
N GLU A 351 -14.58 23.86 -4.05
CA GLU A 351 -13.42 24.73 -4.03
C GLU A 351 -12.15 24.09 -4.60
N TYR A 352 -12.04 22.76 -4.58
CA TYR A 352 -10.90 21.98 -5.10
C TYR A 352 -11.14 21.34 -6.47
N ARG A 353 -12.32 21.53 -7.08
CA ARG A 353 -12.66 20.92 -8.39
C ARG A 353 -12.03 21.63 -9.58
N LYS A 354 -11.65 22.89 -9.44
CA LYS A 354 -11.05 23.63 -10.54
C LYS A 354 -9.60 23.18 -10.81
N PRO A 355 -9.16 23.12 -12.08
CA PRO A 355 -7.77 22.85 -12.41
C PRO A 355 -6.81 23.88 -11.79
N GLY A 356 -5.73 23.39 -11.16
CA GLY A 356 -4.72 24.25 -10.51
C GLY A 356 -5.02 24.63 -9.06
N GLU A 357 -6.16 24.30 -8.53
CA GLU A 357 -6.50 24.47 -7.11
C GLU A 357 -5.70 23.46 -6.24
N GLY A 358 -5.36 23.86 -5.02
CA GLY A 358 -4.43 23.15 -4.13
C GLY A 358 -3.01 23.74 -4.15
N GLY A 359 -2.80 24.79 -4.92
CA GLY A 359 -1.55 25.56 -5.05
C GLY A 359 -0.47 24.86 -5.89
N LYS A 360 0.24 25.61 -6.70
CA LYS A 360 1.47 25.13 -7.35
C LYS A 360 2.63 25.20 -6.36
N GLY A 361 3.53 24.19 -6.40
CA GLY A 361 4.84 24.28 -5.76
C GLY A 361 5.74 25.31 -6.46
N ILE A 362 6.92 25.54 -5.89
CA ILE A 362 7.95 26.37 -6.54
C ILE A 362 8.39 25.65 -7.82
N GLU A 363 8.32 26.33 -8.95
CA GLU A 363 8.69 25.73 -10.23
C GLU A 363 10.20 25.54 -10.35
N ILE A 364 10.62 24.33 -10.69
CA ILE A 364 12.01 23.95 -10.94
C ILE A 364 12.12 23.45 -12.38
N ASP A 365 12.88 24.15 -13.19
CA ASP A 365 13.18 23.78 -14.57
C ASP A 365 14.42 22.87 -14.60
N LEU A 366 14.18 21.58 -14.89
CA LEU A 366 15.21 20.53 -14.89
C LEU A 366 16.12 20.60 -16.14
N ASP A 367 15.65 21.20 -17.22
CA ASP A 367 16.40 21.26 -18.48
C ASP A 367 17.49 22.35 -18.47
N LYS A 368 17.57 23.13 -17.37
CA LYS A 368 18.71 24.06 -17.13
C LYS A 368 20.02 23.36 -16.75
N GLY A 369 19.98 22.03 -16.58
CA GLY A 369 21.10 21.21 -16.16
C GLY A 369 21.23 21.06 -14.65
N ILE A 370 21.87 19.96 -14.23
CA ILE A 370 21.88 19.49 -12.84
C ILE A 370 22.45 20.51 -11.85
N ASP A 371 23.50 21.27 -12.25
CA ASP A 371 24.12 22.27 -11.38
C ASP A 371 23.20 23.48 -11.15
N ALA A 372 22.47 23.92 -12.18
CA ALA A 372 21.50 25.01 -12.05
C ALA A 372 20.30 24.57 -11.20
N VAL A 373 19.84 23.32 -11.33
CA VAL A 373 18.79 22.71 -10.51
C VAL A 373 19.21 22.70 -9.04
N ARG A 374 20.42 22.25 -8.72
CA ARG A 374 20.95 22.22 -7.34
C ARG A 374 21.08 23.64 -6.77
N ALA A 375 21.59 24.58 -7.56
CA ALA A 375 21.69 26.00 -7.18
C ALA A 375 20.33 26.66 -6.91
N GLU A 376 19.26 26.16 -7.51
CA GLU A 376 17.89 26.60 -7.20
C GLU A 376 17.38 25.93 -5.93
N LEU A 377 17.50 24.60 -5.81
CA LEU A 377 16.99 23.83 -4.68
C LEU A 377 17.59 24.27 -3.33
N THR A 378 18.89 24.62 -3.28
CA THR A 378 19.57 25.05 -2.04
C THR A 378 18.99 26.32 -1.40
N LYS A 379 18.14 27.06 -2.11
CA LYS A 379 17.48 28.27 -1.58
C LYS A 379 16.32 27.96 -0.65
N TYR A 380 15.79 26.74 -0.69
CA TYR A 380 14.57 26.38 0.00
C TYR A 380 14.82 25.34 1.10
N PRO A 381 14.11 25.43 2.24
CA PRO A 381 14.25 24.47 3.32
C PRO A 381 13.58 23.13 3.00
N VAL A 382 13.90 22.08 3.78
CA VAL A 382 13.17 20.80 3.77
C VAL A 382 11.68 21.01 4.00
N SER A 383 10.85 20.10 3.52
CA SER A 383 9.37 20.16 3.43
C SER A 383 8.81 21.17 2.43
N THR A 384 9.65 21.93 1.73
CA THR A 384 9.17 22.82 0.67
C THR A 384 8.61 22.00 -0.50
N ARG A 385 7.37 22.33 -0.91
CA ARG A 385 6.74 21.77 -2.09
C ARG A 385 7.26 22.44 -3.36
N ILE A 386 7.65 21.63 -4.33
CA ILE A 386 8.18 22.05 -5.62
C ILE A 386 7.42 21.39 -6.77
N SER A 387 7.48 21.99 -7.93
CA SER A 387 6.89 21.54 -9.19
C SER A 387 8.00 21.36 -10.22
N LEU A 388 8.27 20.11 -10.61
CA LEU A 388 9.35 19.77 -11.51
C LEU A 388 8.87 19.80 -12.96
N ASN A 389 9.65 20.45 -13.84
CA ASN A 389 9.39 20.54 -15.27
C ASN A 389 10.67 20.19 -16.05
N GLY A 390 10.58 19.27 -17.03
CA GLY A 390 11.72 18.86 -17.85
C GLY A 390 12.03 17.37 -17.78
N THR A 391 13.29 17.01 -17.96
CA THR A 391 13.74 15.62 -18.13
C THR A 391 14.14 14.97 -16.82
N ILE A 392 13.72 13.71 -16.62
CA ILE A 392 14.08 12.85 -15.48
C ILE A 392 14.49 11.47 -16.00
N ILE A 393 15.53 10.88 -15.42
CA ILE A 393 15.90 9.48 -15.62
C ILE A 393 15.17 8.60 -14.58
N VAL A 394 14.57 7.51 -15.03
CA VAL A 394 13.91 6.54 -14.18
C VAL A 394 14.78 5.30 -14.07
N ALA A 395 15.22 4.96 -12.87
CA ALA A 395 16.04 3.78 -12.60
C ALA A 395 15.81 3.29 -11.17
N ARG A 396 15.75 1.97 -10.99
CA ARG A 396 15.56 1.37 -9.66
C ARG A 396 16.49 0.16 -9.47
N ASP A 397 16.14 -0.78 -8.64
CA ASP A 397 16.98 -1.83 -8.04
C ASP A 397 17.99 -2.50 -9.02
N ILE A 398 17.50 -3.19 -10.06
CA ILE A 398 18.36 -3.93 -10.98
C ILE A 398 19.22 -2.98 -11.84
N ALA A 399 18.63 -1.85 -12.26
CA ALA A 399 19.37 -0.82 -13.00
C ALA A 399 20.53 -0.25 -12.16
N HIS A 400 20.31 0.05 -10.86
CA HIS A 400 21.37 0.50 -9.95
C HIS A 400 22.47 -0.55 -9.78
N ALA A 401 22.12 -1.83 -9.63
CA ALA A 401 23.10 -2.91 -9.56
C ALA A 401 23.96 -3.02 -10.84
N LYS A 402 23.32 -2.87 -12.02
CA LYS A 402 24.07 -2.85 -13.31
C LYS A 402 24.98 -1.63 -13.44
N LEU A 403 24.52 -0.45 -13.03
CA LEU A 403 25.34 0.77 -13.03
C LEU A 403 26.53 0.66 -12.05
N LYS A 404 26.32 0.03 -10.89
CA LYS A 404 27.39 -0.27 -9.94
C LYS A 404 28.44 -1.21 -10.56
N ALA A 405 27.99 -2.27 -11.23
CA ALA A 405 28.92 -3.18 -11.92
C ALA A 405 29.76 -2.46 -13.00
N ARG A 406 29.19 -1.49 -13.73
CA ARG A 406 29.95 -0.64 -14.68
C ARG A 406 31.02 0.18 -13.98
N LEU A 407 30.70 0.78 -12.82
CA LEU A 407 31.69 1.50 -12.02
C LEU A 407 32.84 0.59 -11.57
N ASP A 408 32.51 -0.61 -11.07
CA ASP A 408 33.49 -1.59 -10.61
C ASP A 408 34.42 -2.08 -11.74
N ASN A 409 33.91 -2.11 -12.97
CA ASN A 409 34.67 -2.44 -14.18
C ASN A 409 35.46 -1.24 -14.76
N GLY A 410 35.34 -0.04 -14.15
CA GLY A 410 36.05 1.16 -14.64
C GLY A 410 35.39 1.86 -15.83
N GLU A 411 34.16 1.48 -16.22
CA GLU A 411 33.41 2.07 -17.34
C GLU A 411 32.78 3.43 -17.00
N GLY A 412 32.65 3.73 -15.70
CA GLY A 412 31.97 4.94 -15.21
C GLY A 412 30.46 4.92 -15.33
N LEU A 413 29.80 5.97 -14.81
CA LEU A 413 28.36 6.19 -14.97
C LEU A 413 28.05 6.79 -16.34
N PRO A 414 26.93 6.41 -16.99
CA PRO A 414 26.51 7.01 -18.25
C PRO A 414 26.20 8.51 -18.08
N GLN A 415 26.41 9.29 -19.16
CA GLN A 415 26.28 10.75 -19.10
C GLN A 415 24.87 11.19 -18.72
N TYR A 416 23.82 10.52 -19.24
CA TYR A 416 22.42 10.85 -18.88
C TYR A 416 22.15 10.68 -17.38
N PHE A 417 22.87 9.79 -16.68
CA PHE A 417 22.72 9.58 -15.23
C PHE A 417 23.39 10.68 -14.39
N LYS A 418 24.25 11.48 -15.03
CA LYS A 418 24.91 12.65 -14.44
C LYS A 418 24.15 13.94 -14.75
N ASP A 419 23.54 14.03 -15.92
CA ASP A 419 22.91 15.26 -16.42
C ASP A 419 21.54 15.55 -15.81
N TYR A 420 20.81 14.48 -15.39
CA TYR A 420 19.41 14.58 -14.98
C TYR A 420 19.14 14.02 -13.58
N PRO A 421 18.08 14.52 -12.90
CA PRO A 421 17.58 13.86 -11.69
C PRO A 421 17.19 12.41 -11.95
N VAL A 422 17.27 11.58 -10.89
CA VAL A 422 16.93 10.15 -10.97
C VAL A 422 15.69 9.86 -10.13
N LEU A 423 14.61 9.41 -10.78
CA LEU A 423 13.39 8.93 -10.14
C LEU A 423 13.47 7.41 -9.95
N TYR A 424 13.30 6.96 -8.72
CA TYR A 424 13.19 5.54 -8.40
C TYR A 424 11.76 5.08 -8.63
N ALA A 425 11.51 4.50 -9.78
CA ALA A 425 10.19 4.05 -10.20
C ALA A 425 10.27 2.89 -11.19
N GLY A 426 9.12 2.25 -11.45
CA GLY A 426 8.95 1.26 -12.51
C GLY A 426 7.49 1.26 -12.94
N PRO A 427 7.18 1.56 -14.20
CA PRO A 427 5.82 1.72 -14.69
C PRO A 427 5.06 0.38 -14.70
N ALA A 428 3.74 0.46 -14.59
CA ALA A 428 2.83 -0.60 -15.01
C ALA A 428 2.78 -0.65 -16.56
N LYS A 429 2.03 -1.61 -17.14
CA LYS A 429 1.88 -1.68 -18.60
C LYS A 429 1.31 -0.37 -19.14
N THR A 430 1.82 0.08 -20.27
CA THR A 430 1.37 1.30 -20.94
C THR A 430 0.11 0.98 -21.75
N PRO A 431 -1.03 1.64 -21.45
CA PRO A 431 -2.24 1.52 -22.27
C PRO A 431 -2.05 2.17 -23.64
N GLU A 432 -2.82 1.71 -24.63
CA GLU A 432 -2.86 2.34 -25.95
C GLU A 432 -3.32 3.81 -25.86
N GLY A 433 -2.60 4.71 -26.50
CA GLY A 433 -2.89 6.15 -26.51
C GLY A 433 -2.41 6.92 -25.29
N TYR A 434 -1.78 6.27 -24.30
CA TYR A 434 -1.18 6.92 -23.15
C TYR A 434 0.34 7.03 -23.28
N PRO A 435 0.97 8.07 -22.71
CA PRO A 435 2.43 8.19 -22.73
C PRO A 435 3.10 7.09 -21.90
N CYS A 436 2.51 6.70 -20.76
CA CYS A 436 3.00 5.59 -19.92
C CYS A 436 1.86 4.95 -19.10
N GLY A 437 2.10 3.75 -18.58
CA GLY A 437 1.26 3.13 -17.56
C GLY A 437 1.40 3.81 -16.21
N SER A 438 0.57 3.44 -15.24
CA SER A 438 0.65 3.99 -13.87
C SER A 438 2.08 3.90 -13.35
N MET A 439 2.66 5.06 -13.00
CA MET A 439 4.03 5.19 -12.52
C MET A 439 4.09 6.12 -11.31
N GLY A 440 4.52 5.57 -10.19
CA GLY A 440 4.76 6.32 -8.96
C GLY A 440 6.09 5.89 -8.32
N PRO A 441 6.54 6.60 -7.28
CA PRO A 441 7.83 6.36 -6.67
C PRO A 441 7.87 5.02 -5.95
N THR A 442 9.02 4.34 -6.01
CA THR A 442 9.32 3.19 -5.16
C THR A 442 10.02 3.63 -3.87
N THR A 443 10.13 2.72 -2.91
CA THR A 443 10.82 2.95 -1.63
C THR A 443 12.30 3.26 -1.84
N ALA A 444 12.75 4.40 -1.33
CA ALA A 444 14.07 4.95 -1.60
C ALA A 444 15.22 4.17 -0.98
N ASN A 445 15.07 3.66 0.26
CA ASN A 445 16.17 3.07 1.04
C ASN A 445 16.81 1.82 0.43
N ARG A 446 16.17 1.20 -0.55
CA ARG A 446 16.77 0.07 -1.29
C ARG A 446 17.96 0.47 -2.14
N MET A 447 18.03 1.74 -2.55
CA MET A 447 19.14 2.31 -3.32
C MET A 447 20.18 3.02 -2.46
N ASP A 448 20.00 3.09 -1.14
CA ASP A 448 20.94 3.77 -0.22
C ASP A 448 22.39 3.30 -0.36
N PRO A 449 22.69 1.99 -0.54
CA PRO A 449 24.06 1.51 -0.67
C PRO A 449 24.84 2.07 -1.87
N TYR A 450 24.15 2.61 -2.88
CA TYR A 450 24.79 3.13 -4.10
C TYR A 450 25.06 4.63 -4.06
N VAL A 451 24.41 5.37 -3.15
CA VAL A 451 24.27 6.84 -3.24
C VAL A 451 25.60 7.57 -3.14
N ASP A 452 26.41 7.31 -2.09
CA ASP A 452 27.69 8.03 -1.88
C ASP A 452 28.64 7.83 -3.06
N GLU A 453 28.75 6.60 -3.54
CA GLU A 453 29.63 6.27 -4.67
C GLU A 453 29.14 6.86 -6.00
N PHE A 454 27.82 6.82 -6.25
CA PHE A 454 27.24 7.42 -7.47
C PHE A 454 27.40 8.93 -7.46
N MET A 455 27.18 9.60 -6.32
CA MET A 455 27.41 11.04 -6.18
C MET A 455 28.89 11.40 -6.35
N ALA A 456 29.81 10.61 -5.81
CA ALA A 456 31.26 10.80 -5.99
C ALA A 456 31.67 10.73 -7.48
N ASN A 457 30.91 10.00 -8.32
CA ASN A 457 31.11 9.88 -9.76
C ASN A 457 30.20 10.83 -10.58
N GLY A 458 29.55 11.80 -9.93
CA GLY A 458 28.75 12.84 -10.55
C GLY A 458 27.31 12.46 -10.90
N GLY A 459 26.87 11.23 -10.54
CA GLY A 459 25.50 10.77 -10.76
C GLY A 459 24.63 10.89 -9.51
N SER A 460 23.32 10.72 -9.64
CA SER A 460 22.35 10.73 -8.53
C SER A 460 22.39 11.98 -7.63
N LEU A 461 22.87 13.12 -8.14
CA LEU A 461 22.97 14.36 -7.35
C LEU A 461 21.61 14.93 -6.96
N VAL A 462 20.53 14.59 -7.67
CA VAL A 462 19.15 14.85 -7.30
C VAL A 462 18.35 13.56 -7.46
N MET A 463 17.92 13.01 -6.36
CA MET A 463 17.16 11.75 -6.28
C MET A 463 15.70 12.04 -5.98
N ILE A 464 14.78 11.30 -6.62
CA ILE A 464 13.34 11.43 -6.41
C ILE A 464 12.76 10.06 -6.06
N ALA A 465 12.10 9.92 -4.91
CA ALA A 465 11.51 8.65 -4.50
C ALA A 465 10.49 8.85 -3.37
N LYS A 466 10.20 7.82 -2.58
CA LYS A 466 9.37 7.90 -1.37
C LYS A 466 10.03 7.26 -0.16
N GLY A 467 9.65 7.73 1.02
CA GLY A 467 10.07 7.17 2.30
C GLY A 467 11.36 7.76 2.84
N ASN A 468 11.69 7.39 4.06
CA ASN A 468 12.90 7.82 4.77
C ASN A 468 14.15 7.11 4.23
N ARG A 469 15.31 7.78 4.41
CA ARG A 469 16.64 7.29 4.03
C ARG A 469 17.51 7.03 5.25
N THR A 470 18.62 6.32 5.05
CA THR A 470 19.66 6.14 6.07
C THR A 470 20.45 7.43 6.33
N GLN A 471 21.25 7.47 7.43
CA GLN A 471 22.14 8.59 7.73
C GLN A 471 23.17 8.78 6.62
N ASP A 472 23.67 7.69 6.06
CA ASP A 472 24.70 7.73 5.01
C ASP A 472 24.26 8.55 3.78
N VAL A 473 22.96 8.51 3.45
CA VAL A 473 22.41 9.32 2.35
C VAL A 473 22.36 10.81 2.72
N THR A 474 22.01 11.15 3.95
CA THR A 474 22.03 12.54 4.44
C THR A 474 23.46 13.08 4.39
N ASP A 475 24.43 12.28 4.84
CA ASP A 475 25.85 12.63 4.83
C ASP A 475 26.40 12.75 3.42
N ALA A 476 26.00 11.86 2.51
CA ALA A 476 26.36 11.94 1.08
C ALA A 476 25.81 13.20 0.42
N CYS A 477 24.53 13.56 0.68
CA CYS A 477 23.95 14.81 0.18
C CYS A 477 24.76 16.02 0.64
N LYS A 478 25.11 16.09 1.93
CA LYS A 478 25.95 17.15 2.47
C LYS A 478 27.35 17.18 1.86
N LYS A 479 27.98 16.02 1.70
CA LYS A 479 29.35 15.88 1.18
C LYS A 479 29.47 16.29 -0.28
N HIS A 480 28.49 15.90 -1.11
CA HIS A 480 28.54 16.07 -2.56
C HIS A 480 27.62 17.19 -3.07
N GLY A 481 26.90 17.89 -2.17
CA GLY A 481 25.94 18.91 -2.52
C GLY A 481 24.70 18.33 -3.25
N GLY A 482 24.24 17.15 -2.83
CA GLY A 482 23.10 16.48 -3.42
C GLY A 482 21.78 16.76 -2.72
N PHE A 483 20.68 16.28 -3.31
CA PHE A 483 19.33 16.42 -2.78
C PHE A 483 18.56 15.11 -2.86
N TYR A 484 17.73 14.85 -1.85
CA TYR A 484 16.69 13.86 -1.93
C TYR A 484 15.33 14.54 -1.91
N LEU A 485 14.56 14.31 -2.96
CA LEU A 485 13.20 14.82 -3.13
C LEU A 485 12.22 13.68 -2.92
N GLY A 486 11.19 13.91 -2.12
CA GLY A 486 10.05 13.00 -2.00
C GLY A 486 8.99 13.34 -3.04
N THR A 487 8.40 12.32 -3.69
CA THR A 487 7.16 12.52 -4.42
C THR A 487 6.06 11.63 -3.86
N ILE A 488 4.78 11.96 -4.17
CA ILE A 488 3.64 11.34 -3.51
C ILE A 488 3.53 9.87 -3.92
N GLY A 489 3.61 8.98 -2.93
CA GLY A 489 3.31 7.57 -3.14
C GLY A 489 1.81 7.29 -3.09
N GLY A 490 1.30 6.39 -3.96
CA GLY A 490 -0.11 6.02 -4.01
C GLY A 490 -0.97 6.84 -4.98
N VAL A 491 -0.36 7.66 -5.86
CA VAL A 491 -1.06 8.49 -6.85
C VAL A 491 -0.55 8.25 -8.27
N ALA A 492 -0.24 6.99 -8.59
CA ALA A 492 0.44 6.63 -9.83
C ALA A 492 -0.38 6.91 -11.09
N ALA A 493 -1.70 6.75 -11.04
CA ALA A 493 -2.57 7.00 -12.19
C ALA A 493 -2.59 8.50 -12.57
N VAL A 494 -2.77 9.38 -11.58
CA VAL A 494 -2.82 10.82 -11.85
C VAL A 494 -1.44 11.37 -12.26
N LEU A 495 -0.34 10.88 -11.68
CA LEU A 495 1.01 11.28 -12.11
C LEU A 495 1.26 10.93 -13.57
N SER A 496 0.88 9.71 -13.99
CA SER A 496 1.04 9.26 -15.37
C SER A 496 0.15 10.02 -16.35
N GLN A 497 -1.09 10.31 -15.97
CA GLN A 497 -2.01 11.04 -16.85
C GLN A 497 -1.71 12.53 -16.95
N SER A 498 -1.29 13.17 -15.84
CA SER A 498 -1.25 14.63 -15.75
C SER A 498 0.16 15.22 -15.79
N SER A 499 1.17 14.46 -15.35
CA SER A 499 2.53 14.99 -15.18
C SER A 499 3.55 14.37 -16.12
N ILE A 500 3.37 13.13 -16.59
CA ILE A 500 4.33 12.49 -17.51
C ILE A 500 3.84 12.70 -18.94
N THR A 501 4.64 13.40 -19.75
CA THR A 501 4.27 13.76 -21.13
C THR A 501 4.90 12.85 -22.18
N SER A 502 6.03 12.20 -21.84
CA SER A 502 6.70 11.23 -22.71
C SER A 502 7.53 10.24 -21.90
N ILE A 503 7.77 9.07 -22.47
CA ILE A 503 8.66 8.03 -21.93
C ILE A 503 9.44 7.36 -23.08
N GLU A 504 10.71 7.12 -22.84
CA GLU A 504 11.64 6.45 -23.76
C GLU A 504 12.52 5.46 -22.98
N CYS A 505 12.69 4.24 -23.48
CA CYS A 505 13.64 3.28 -22.89
C CYS A 505 15.07 3.64 -23.35
N VAL A 506 15.96 3.89 -22.40
CA VAL A 506 17.36 4.29 -22.66
C VAL A 506 18.29 3.09 -22.67
N GLU A 507 18.19 2.22 -21.65
CA GLU A 507 19.03 1.03 -21.53
C GLU A 507 18.27 -0.13 -20.86
N TYR A 508 18.71 -1.35 -21.13
CA TYR A 508 18.23 -2.60 -20.53
C TYR A 508 16.73 -2.89 -20.79
N PRO A 509 16.24 -2.80 -22.04
CA PRO A 509 14.83 -3.03 -22.33
C PRO A 509 14.34 -4.43 -21.91
N GLU A 510 15.24 -5.41 -21.85
CA GLU A 510 14.94 -6.78 -21.39
C GLU A 510 14.49 -6.84 -19.92
N LEU A 511 14.79 -5.83 -19.12
CA LEU A 511 14.41 -5.75 -17.72
C LEU A 511 12.97 -5.25 -17.52
N GLY A 512 12.27 -4.83 -18.58
CA GLY A 512 10.90 -4.33 -18.50
C GLY A 512 10.77 -3.16 -17.53
N MET A 513 10.00 -3.30 -16.45
CA MET A 513 9.82 -2.23 -15.46
C MET A 513 11.10 -1.83 -14.70
N GLU A 514 12.14 -2.65 -14.75
CA GLU A 514 13.46 -2.41 -14.16
C GLU A 514 14.46 -1.81 -15.16
N ALA A 515 14.04 -1.58 -16.43
CA ALA A 515 14.84 -0.88 -17.43
C ALA A 515 15.15 0.56 -17.00
N ILE A 516 16.11 1.19 -17.65
CA ILE A 516 16.35 2.62 -17.51
C ILE A 516 15.50 3.37 -18.53
N TRP A 517 14.68 4.28 -18.01
CA TRP A 517 13.79 5.09 -18.83
C TRP A 517 14.18 6.57 -18.74
N LYS A 518 13.90 7.32 -19.77
CA LYS A 518 13.91 8.78 -19.77
C LYS A 518 12.47 9.26 -19.93
N ILE A 519 12.03 10.12 -19.02
CA ILE A 519 10.70 10.72 -19.06
C ILE A 519 10.81 12.23 -19.14
N THR A 520 9.82 12.85 -19.78
CA THR A 520 9.61 14.30 -19.70
C THR A 520 8.40 14.55 -18.81
N VAL A 521 8.54 15.48 -17.88
CA VAL A 521 7.49 15.80 -16.92
C VAL A 521 7.09 17.27 -16.99
N LYS A 522 5.83 17.53 -16.63
CA LYS A 522 5.26 18.85 -16.45
C LYS A 522 4.46 18.88 -15.14
N ASP A 523 4.69 19.92 -14.36
CA ASP A 523 4.03 20.14 -13.07
C ASP A 523 4.12 18.88 -12.15
N PHE A 524 5.25 18.16 -12.18
CA PHE A 524 5.44 16.94 -11.40
C PHE A 524 5.69 17.30 -9.93
N PRO A 525 4.83 16.86 -8.99
CA PRO A 525 4.91 17.29 -7.59
C PRO A 525 6.06 16.59 -6.86
N ALA A 526 6.86 17.36 -6.14
CA ALA A 526 7.90 16.86 -5.26
C ALA A 526 8.06 17.74 -4.02
N PHE A 527 8.82 17.25 -3.03
CA PHE A 527 9.11 17.91 -1.76
C PHE A 527 10.58 17.72 -1.43
N ILE A 528 11.26 18.76 -0.96
CA ILE A 528 12.65 18.63 -0.50
C ILE A 528 12.64 17.88 0.83
N LEU A 529 13.26 16.69 0.89
CA LEU A 529 13.32 15.86 2.09
C LEU A 529 14.70 15.80 2.72
N VAL A 530 15.78 15.82 1.91
CA VAL A 530 17.15 15.97 2.36
C VAL A 530 17.82 17.01 1.46
N ASP A 531 18.52 17.97 2.06
CA ASP A 531 19.20 19.03 1.35
C ASP A 531 20.73 18.87 1.35
N ASP A 532 21.41 19.73 0.59
CA ASP A 532 22.87 19.82 0.45
C ASP A 532 23.61 20.33 1.70
N LYS A 533 22.86 20.74 2.74
CA LYS A 533 23.38 21.19 4.04
C LYS A 533 23.34 20.10 5.10
N GLY A 534 22.66 18.97 4.78
CA GLY A 534 22.48 17.83 5.67
C GLY A 534 21.24 17.94 6.56
N HIS A 535 20.29 18.82 6.23
CA HIS A 535 18.96 18.81 6.86
C HIS A 535 18.17 17.62 6.33
N ASP A 536 17.47 16.93 7.21
CA ASP A 536 16.69 15.73 6.91
C ASP A 536 15.31 15.84 7.57
N PHE A 537 14.27 15.92 6.76
CA PHE A 537 12.89 16.03 7.19
C PHE A 537 12.52 15.00 8.25
N PHE A 538 12.92 13.73 8.06
CA PHE A 538 12.55 12.65 8.98
C PHE A 538 13.29 12.70 10.33
N LYS A 539 14.48 13.30 10.38
CA LYS A 539 15.31 13.44 11.59
C LYS A 539 15.01 14.71 12.35
N GLU A 540 14.62 15.75 11.63
CA GLU A 540 14.25 17.07 12.19
C GLU A 540 12.73 17.18 12.42
N LEU A 541 12.02 16.05 12.39
CA LEU A 541 10.58 15.98 12.53
C LEU A 541 10.13 16.60 13.85
N LYS A 542 9.23 17.59 13.77
CA LYS A 542 8.61 18.22 14.93
C LYS A 542 7.25 17.60 15.19
N PRO A 543 6.88 17.39 16.47
CA PRO A 543 5.54 16.97 16.81
C PRO A 543 4.49 17.92 16.23
N TRP A 544 3.43 17.37 15.64
CA TRP A 544 2.31 18.16 15.16
C TRP A 544 1.47 18.65 16.34
N ASN A 545 1.22 19.95 16.40
CA ASN A 545 0.46 20.56 17.49
C ASN A 545 -0.94 20.90 16.99
N CYS A 546 -1.92 20.04 17.31
CA CYS A 546 -3.33 20.21 16.94
C CYS A 546 -4.03 21.44 17.56
N SER A 547 -3.31 22.31 18.24
CA SER A 547 -3.86 23.49 18.93
C SER A 547 -3.46 24.83 18.30
N LYS A 548 -3.05 24.87 17.04
CA LYS A 548 -2.70 26.12 16.36
C LYS A 548 -3.70 26.46 15.26
#